data_e004d4eca8bad111120f994bb9bcbb9f
#
_entry.id   e004d4eca8bad111120f994bb9bcbb9f
#
_cell.length_a   1.000
_cell.length_b   1.000
_cell.length_c   1.000
_cell.angle_alpha   90.00
_cell.angle_beta   90.00
_cell.angle_gamma   90.00
#
_symmetry.space_group_name_H-M   'P 1'
#
loop_
_entity.id
_entity.type
_entity.pdbx_description
1 polymer ?
#
loop_
_entity_poly.entity_id
_entity_poly.type
_entity_poly.pdbx_seq_one_letter_code
_entity_poly.pdbx_strand_id
1 'polypeptide(L)'
;MQKRILIVDDEPAIREMVAFALRKGDYDPIHAGDAREAQTAIADRVPDLILLDWMLPGTSGLDLARRWRKEALTREVPIIMLTARGEENDRVGGLEAGVDDYVVKPFSARELLARIRAVMRRARDDDEDGS
;
A
#
# COMPACT_ATOMS: atom_id res chain seq x y z
N MET A 1 6.20 -9.20 -16.85
CA MET A 1 4.85 -9.01 -16.27
C MET A 1 4.83 -7.78 -15.37
N GLN A 2 3.75 -7.05 -15.41
CA GLN A 2 3.59 -5.89 -14.57
C GLN A 2 3.41 -6.30 -13.11
N LYS A 3 4.02 -5.55 -12.20
CA LYS A 3 3.79 -5.72 -10.77
C LYS A 3 2.39 -5.23 -10.42
N ARG A 4 1.69 -6.00 -9.58
CA ARG A 4 0.33 -5.70 -9.16
C ARG A 4 0.36 -4.89 -7.87
N ILE A 5 -0.36 -3.78 -7.88
CA ILE A 5 -0.43 -2.90 -6.71
C ILE A 5 -1.89 -2.76 -6.29
N LEU A 6 -2.18 -3.17 -5.06
CA LEU A 6 -3.52 -3.07 -4.49
C LEU A 6 -3.69 -1.69 -3.88
N ILE A 7 -4.74 -0.97 -4.31
CA ILE A 7 -5.08 0.35 -3.79
C ILE A 7 -6.27 0.20 -2.86
N VAL A 8 -6.06 0.45 -1.57
CA VAL A 8 -7.12 0.33 -0.56
C VAL A 8 -7.46 1.73 -0.05
N ASP A 9 -8.54 2.31 -0.57
CA ASP A 9 -8.99 3.66 -0.25
C ASP A 9 -10.49 3.72 -0.54
N ASP A 10 -11.27 4.30 0.37
CA ASP A 10 -12.72 4.35 0.23
C ASP A 10 -13.21 5.42 -0.76
N GLU A 11 -12.34 6.33 -1.19
CA GLU A 11 -12.69 7.37 -2.15
C GLU A 11 -12.40 6.93 -3.58
N PRO A 12 -13.42 6.70 -4.41
CA PRO A 12 -13.20 6.26 -5.80
C PRO A 12 -12.32 7.23 -6.59
N ALA A 13 -12.47 8.54 -6.36
CA ALA A 13 -11.68 9.54 -7.08
C ALA A 13 -10.18 9.39 -6.79
N ILE A 14 -9.82 9.11 -5.54
CA ILE A 14 -8.42 8.88 -5.17
C ILE A 14 -7.91 7.61 -5.85
N ARG A 15 -8.70 6.52 -5.79
CA ARG A 15 -8.28 5.27 -6.43
C ARG A 15 -8.06 5.45 -7.94
N GLU A 16 -8.95 6.19 -8.62
CA GLU A 16 -8.82 6.44 -10.05
C GLU A 16 -7.55 7.26 -10.37
N MET A 17 -7.28 8.29 -9.58
CA MET A 17 -6.09 9.11 -9.73
C MET A 17 -4.82 8.27 -9.54
N VAL A 18 -4.80 7.47 -8.49
CA VAL A 18 -3.65 6.60 -8.18
C VAL A 18 -3.48 5.55 -9.28
N ALA A 19 -4.58 4.92 -9.71
CA ALA A 19 -4.53 3.91 -10.77
C ALA A 19 -3.96 4.47 -12.07
N PHE A 20 -4.35 5.69 -12.42
CA PHE A 20 -3.84 6.37 -13.60
C PHE A 20 -2.31 6.53 -13.52
N ALA A 21 -1.82 7.00 -12.37
CA ALA A 21 -0.38 7.15 -12.14
C ALA A 21 0.34 5.79 -12.22
N LEU A 22 -0.24 4.76 -11.63
CA LEU A 22 0.36 3.43 -11.63
C LEU A 22 0.48 2.87 -13.05
N ARG A 23 -0.54 3.04 -13.87
CA ARG A 23 -0.48 2.56 -15.27
C ARG A 23 0.64 3.27 -16.04
N LYS A 24 0.84 4.55 -15.79
CA LYS A 24 1.94 5.30 -16.42
C LYS A 24 3.31 4.77 -16.00
N GLY A 25 3.40 4.20 -14.79
CA GLY A 25 4.63 3.61 -14.30
C GLY A 25 4.76 2.13 -14.62
N ASP A 26 3.89 1.59 -15.47
CA ASP A 26 3.86 0.18 -15.88
C ASP A 26 3.52 -0.77 -14.75
N TYR A 27 2.68 -0.33 -13.80
CA TYR A 27 2.13 -1.18 -12.76
C TYR A 27 0.68 -1.53 -13.08
N ASP A 28 0.23 -2.65 -12.52
CA ASP A 28 -1.14 -3.13 -12.69
C ASP A 28 -1.95 -2.79 -11.44
N PRO A 29 -2.86 -1.79 -11.49
CA PRO A 29 -3.63 -1.39 -10.31
C PRO A 29 -4.82 -2.30 -10.05
N ILE A 30 -5.02 -2.64 -8.77
CA ILE A 30 -6.18 -3.39 -8.30
C ILE A 30 -6.90 -2.50 -7.29
N HIS A 31 -8.21 -2.34 -7.39
CA HIS A 31 -8.99 -1.46 -6.54
C HIS A 31 -9.66 -2.21 -5.39
N ALA A 32 -9.66 -1.60 -4.20
CA ALA A 32 -10.47 -2.05 -3.07
C ALA A 32 -10.95 -0.83 -2.31
N GLY A 33 -12.26 -0.74 -2.09
CA GLY A 33 -12.85 0.41 -1.40
C GLY A 33 -12.96 0.25 0.11
N ASP A 34 -12.70 -0.95 0.62
CA ASP A 34 -12.75 -1.23 2.05
C ASP A 34 -11.91 -2.47 2.37
N ALA A 35 -11.83 -2.82 3.66
CA ALA A 35 -11.05 -3.96 4.12
C ALA A 35 -11.55 -5.29 3.52
N ARG A 36 -12.86 -5.43 3.37
CA ARG A 36 -13.46 -6.66 2.83
C ARG A 36 -13.07 -6.88 1.38
N GLU A 37 -13.16 -5.82 0.56
CA GLU A 37 -12.74 -5.89 -0.84
C GLU A 37 -11.24 -6.18 -0.94
N ALA A 38 -10.45 -5.58 -0.05
CA ALA A 38 -9.02 -5.82 -0.02
C ALA A 38 -8.72 -7.29 0.28
N GLN A 39 -9.40 -7.89 1.26
CA GLN A 39 -9.21 -9.29 1.59
C GLN A 39 -9.60 -10.20 0.43
N THR A 40 -10.68 -9.88 -0.27
CA THR A 40 -11.11 -10.64 -1.45
C THR A 40 -10.05 -10.58 -2.55
N ALA A 41 -9.51 -9.38 -2.80
CA ALA A 41 -8.48 -9.20 -3.82
C ALA A 41 -7.20 -9.98 -3.47
N ILE A 42 -6.79 -9.96 -2.21
CA ILE A 42 -5.60 -10.67 -1.73
C ILE A 42 -5.80 -12.20 -1.86
N ALA A 43 -6.97 -12.69 -1.50
CA ALA A 43 -7.28 -14.11 -1.59
C ALA A 43 -7.27 -14.59 -3.04
N ASP A 44 -7.71 -13.74 -3.97
CA ASP A 44 -7.69 -14.06 -5.40
C ASP A 44 -6.23 -14.12 -5.91
N ARG A 45 -5.44 -13.11 -5.59
CA ARG A 45 -4.03 -13.07 -5.97
C ARG A 45 -3.28 -12.08 -5.09
N VAL A 46 -2.23 -12.53 -4.42
CA VAL A 46 -1.43 -11.68 -3.53
C VAL A 46 -0.75 -10.58 -4.36
N PRO A 47 -0.93 -9.30 -3.98
CA PRO A 47 -0.29 -8.20 -4.71
C PRO A 47 1.20 -8.10 -4.40
N ASP A 48 1.91 -7.37 -5.24
CA ASP A 48 3.33 -7.11 -5.04
C ASP A 48 3.58 -5.95 -4.09
N LEU A 49 2.58 -5.07 -3.90
CA LEU A 49 2.64 -3.94 -2.98
C LEU A 49 1.21 -3.49 -2.67
N ILE A 50 1.01 -2.94 -1.48
CA ILE A 50 -0.28 -2.41 -1.06
C ILE A 50 -0.14 -0.93 -0.73
N LEU A 51 -1.00 -0.10 -1.33
CA LEU A 51 -1.19 1.30 -0.96
C LEU A 51 -2.43 1.33 -0.08
N LEU A 52 -2.28 1.78 1.16
CA LEU A 52 -3.32 1.62 2.18
C LEU A 52 -3.65 2.96 2.82
N ASP A 53 -4.91 3.39 2.68
CA ASP A 53 -5.39 4.60 3.32
C ASP A 53 -5.37 4.42 4.84
N TRP A 54 -4.93 5.46 5.54
CA TRP A 54 -4.89 5.48 7.00
C TRP A 54 -6.27 5.29 7.61
N MET A 55 -7.29 5.94 7.03
CA MET A 55 -8.67 5.91 7.55
C MET A 55 -9.59 5.22 6.57
N LEU A 56 -10.15 4.10 6.99
CA LEU A 56 -11.12 3.34 6.21
C LEU A 56 -12.41 3.19 7.00
N PRO A 57 -13.56 2.99 6.35
CA PRO A 57 -14.80 2.72 7.07
C PRO A 57 -14.68 1.43 7.88
N GLY A 58 -14.97 1.51 9.16
CA GLY A 58 -15.06 0.34 10.02
C GLY A 58 -13.74 -0.19 10.58
N THR A 59 -12.60 0.24 10.05
CA THR A 59 -11.30 -0.20 10.55
C THR A 59 -10.23 0.81 10.18
N SER A 60 -9.17 0.91 10.99
CA SER A 60 -8.06 1.78 10.64
C SER A 60 -7.08 1.04 9.71
N GLY A 61 -6.38 1.80 8.87
CA GLY A 61 -5.35 1.23 8.02
C GLY A 61 -4.23 0.60 8.84
N LEU A 62 -3.89 1.19 9.99
CA LEU A 62 -2.86 0.64 10.87
C LEU A 62 -3.23 -0.74 11.40
N ASP A 63 -4.47 -0.92 11.83
CA ASP A 63 -4.93 -2.21 12.33
C ASP A 63 -4.89 -3.26 11.22
N LEU A 64 -5.26 -2.85 10.01
CA LEU A 64 -5.22 -3.73 8.86
C LEU A 64 -3.77 -4.11 8.51
N ALA A 65 -2.84 -3.16 8.57
CA ALA A 65 -1.42 -3.42 8.32
C ALA A 65 -0.85 -4.40 9.35
N ARG A 66 -1.16 -4.19 10.63
CA ARG A 66 -0.74 -5.11 11.70
C ARG A 66 -1.24 -6.52 11.45
N ARG A 67 -2.49 -6.64 11.06
CA ARG A 67 -3.11 -7.93 10.75
C ARG A 67 -2.40 -8.62 9.59
N TRP A 68 -2.14 -7.89 8.51
CA TRP A 68 -1.49 -8.47 7.34
C TRP A 68 -0.06 -8.91 7.63
N ARG A 69 0.64 -8.22 8.54
CA ARG A 69 1.99 -8.63 8.95
C ARG A 69 2.01 -9.95 9.71
N LYS A 70 0.89 -10.35 10.30
CA LYS A 70 0.77 -11.61 11.03
C LYS A 70 0.29 -12.76 10.16
N GLU A 71 -0.29 -12.47 9.00
CA GLU A 71 -0.83 -13.49 8.11
C GLU A 71 0.24 -13.95 7.11
N ALA A 72 0.29 -15.26 6.88
CA ALA A 72 1.32 -15.86 6.04
C ALA A 72 1.33 -15.30 4.60
N LEU A 73 0.16 -15.04 4.03
CA LEU A 73 0.05 -14.57 2.64
C LEU A 73 0.61 -13.15 2.45
N THR A 74 0.50 -12.31 3.46
CA THR A 74 0.78 -10.87 3.32
C THR A 74 1.95 -10.39 4.16
N ARG A 75 2.50 -11.26 4.98
CA ARG A 75 3.55 -10.92 5.93
C ARG A 75 4.72 -10.14 5.32
N GLU A 76 5.08 -10.45 4.09
CA GLU A 76 6.22 -9.83 3.43
C GLU A 76 5.85 -8.86 2.31
N VAL A 77 4.55 -8.62 2.09
CA VAL A 77 4.12 -7.69 1.05
C VAL A 77 4.39 -6.25 1.52
N PRO A 78 5.11 -5.44 0.75
CA PRO A 78 5.37 -4.06 1.13
C PRO A 78 4.08 -3.25 1.24
N ILE A 79 3.99 -2.39 2.26
CA ILE A 79 2.84 -1.53 2.51
C ILE A 79 3.29 -0.08 2.58
N ILE A 80 2.66 0.79 1.77
CA ILE A 80 2.83 2.23 1.84
C ILE A 80 1.51 2.82 2.31
N MET A 81 1.56 3.59 3.41
CA MET A 81 0.37 4.26 3.93
C MET A 81 0.11 5.55 3.17
N LEU A 82 -1.17 5.79 2.85
CA LEU A 82 -1.62 7.07 2.30
C LEU A 82 -2.25 7.83 3.46
N THR A 83 -1.67 8.96 3.85
CA THR A 83 -2.09 9.69 5.05
C THR A 83 -2.53 11.10 4.70
N ALA A 84 -3.48 11.64 5.47
CA ALA A 84 -3.83 13.04 5.37
C ALA A 84 -2.80 13.88 6.13
N ARG A 85 -2.68 15.15 5.75
CA ARG A 85 -1.80 16.09 6.46
C ARG A 85 -2.22 16.17 7.92
N GLY A 86 -1.27 16.05 8.83
CA GLY A 86 -1.52 16.07 10.26
C GLY A 86 -1.53 14.68 10.91
N GLU A 87 -1.62 13.62 10.12
CA GLU A 87 -1.58 12.25 10.63
C GLU A 87 -0.16 11.71 10.74
N GLU A 88 0.83 12.48 10.31
CA GLU A 88 2.25 12.09 10.37
C GLU A 88 2.74 11.88 11.80
N ASN A 89 2.03 12.44 12.79
CA ASN A 89 2.39 12.26 14.19
C ASN A 89 2.30 10.80 14.62
N ASP A 90 1.59 9.97 13.87
CA ASP A 90 1.44 8.56 14.17
C ASP A 90 2.47 7.69 13.45
N ARG A 91 3.58 8.26 13.00
CA ARG A 91 4.65 7.52 12.33
C ARG A 91 5.21 6.39 13.19
N VAL A 92 5.28 6.62 14.51
CA VAL A 92 5.75 5.58 15.42
C VAL A 92 4.81 4.38 15.37
N GLY A 93 3.49 4.62 15.40
CA GLY A 93 2.51 3.56 15.28
C GLY A 93 2.62 2.82 13.95
N GLY A 94 2.90 3.54 12.86
CA GLY A 94 3.10 2.94 11.55
C GLY A 94 4.34 2.06 11.50
N LEU A 95 5.44 2.51 12.08
CA LEU A 95 6.66 1.71 12.17
C LEU A 95 6.42 0.43 12.97
N GLU A 96 5.69 0.55 14.08
CA GLU A 96 5.32 -0.61 14.89
C GLU A 96 4.39 -1.56 14.16
N ALA A 97 3.54 -1.02 13.27
CA ALA A 97 2.64 -1.84 12.45
C ALA A 97 3.38 -2.53 11.30
N GLY A 98 4.62 -2.14 11.03
CA GLY A 98 5.43 -2.76 9.99
C GLY A 98 5.20 -2.22 8.60
N VAL A 99 4.76 -0.95 8.47
CA VAL A 99 4.62 -0.33 7.15
C VAL A 99 5.99 0.12 6.64
N ASP A 100 6.14 0.17 5.33
CA ASP A 100 7.43 0.43 4.70
C ASP A 100 7.67 1.89 4.39
N ASP A 101 6.60 2.67 4.17
CA ASP A 101 6.74 4.08 3.85
C ASP A 101 5.38 4.78 3.99
N TYR A 102 5.38 6.10 3.85
CA TYR A 102 4.21 6.97 3.91
C TYR A 102 4.20 7.91 2.72
N VAL A 103 3.01 8.23 2.24
CA VAL A 103 2.80 9.31 1.28
C VAL A 103 1.70 10.21 1.84
N VAL A 104 1.99 11.49 2.01
CA VAL A 104 1.06 12.46 2.61
C VAL A 104 0.22 13.10 1.52
N LYS A 105 -1.10 13.08 1.69
CA LYS A 105 -2.04 13.73 0.76
C LYS A 105 -2.04 15.24 0.98
N PRO A 106 -2.10 16.06 -0.06
CA PRO A 106 -2.08 15.68 -1.47
C PRO A 106 -0.66 15.33 -1.94
N PHE A 107 -0.55 14.35 -2.81
CA PHE A 107 0.74 13.94 -3.36
C PHE A 107 0.69 14.00 -4.89
N SER A 108 1.87 14.13 -5.50
CA SER A 108 1.98 14.07 -6.97
C SER A 108 2.18 12.63 -7.41
N ALA A 109 1.82 12.35 -8.67
CA ALA A 109 2.09 11.04 -9.27
C ALA A 109 3.58 10.72 -9.22
N ARG A 110 4.42 11.73 -9.47
CA ARG A 110 5.87 11.59 -9.45
C ARG A 110 6.39 11.14 -8.09
N GLU A 111 5.91 11.77 -7.02
CA GLU A 111 6.29 11.39 -5.65
C GLU A 111 5.87 9.97 -5.33
N LEU A 112 4.61 9.65 -5.64
CA LEU A 112 4.07 8.32 -5.38
C LEU A 112 4.88 7.24 -6.08
N LEU A 113 5.14 7.41 -7.38
CA LEU A 113 5.91 6.45 -8.16
C LEU A 113 7.35 6.31 -7.66
N ALA A 114 7.96 7.43 -7.24
CA ALA A 114 9.33 7.39 -6.71
C ALA A 114 9.40 6.56 -5.43
N ARG A 115 8.43 6.71 -4.55
CA ARG A 115 8.39 5.94 -3.30
C ARG A 115 8.09 4.47 -3.54
N ILE A 116 7.20 4.18 -4.48
CA ILE A 116 6.90 2.80 -4.85
C ILE A 116 8.16 2.11 -5.37
N ARG A 117 8.90 2.74 -6.27
CA ARG A 117 10.13 2.18 -6.81
C ARG A 117 11.17 1.94 -5.72
N ALA A 118 11.30 2.88 -4.79
CA ALA A 118 12.25 2.76 -3.69
C ALA A 118 11.92 1.59 -2.79
N VAL A 119 10.64 1.43 -2.43
CA VAL A 119 10.18 0.33 -1.58
C VAL A 119 10.33 -1.01 -2.29
N MET A 120 9.94 -1.08 -3.56
CA MET A 120 10.07 -2.30 -4.35
C MET A 120 11.53 -2.73 -4.49
N ARG A 121 12.44 -1.78 -4.65
CA ARG A 121 13.87 -2.05 -4.77
C ARG A 121 14.42 -2.60 -3.47
N ARG A 122 14.03 -2.05 -2.32
CA ARG A 122 14.46 -2.55 -1.02
C ARG A 122 13.97 -3.97 -0.78
N ALA A 123 12.72 -4.25 -1.10
CA ALA A 123 12.14 -5.58 -0.95
C ALA A 123 12.88 -6.61 -1.80
N ARG A 124 13.25 -6.24 -3.04
CA ARG A 124 14.00 -7.11 -3.93
C ARG A 124 15.41 -7.36 -3.40
N ASP A 125 16.07 -6.31 -2.92
CA ASP A 125 17.42 -6.43 -2.36
C ASP A 125 17.42 -7.32 -1.13
N ASP A 126 16.42 -7.21 -0.27
CA ASP A 126 16.25 -8.07 0.90
C ASP A 126 16.08 -9.53 0.48
N ASP A 127 15.30 -9.80 -0.57
CA ASP A 127 15.10 -11.14 -1.11
C ASP A 127 16.42 -11.70 -1.65
N GLU A 128 17.19 -10.90 -2.36
CA GLU A 128 18.49 -11.30 -2.90
C GLU A 128 19.47 -11.61 -1.78
N ASP A 129 19.50 -10.78 -0.73
CA ASP A 129 20.37 -10.96 0.43
C ASP A 129 19.95 -12.15 1.26
N GLY A 130 18.66 -12.49 1.27
CA GLY A 130 18.13 -13.60 2.03
C GLY A 130 18.26 -14.97 1.38
N SER A 131 18.73 -15.00 0.16
CA SER A 131 18.81 -16.24 -0.59
C SER A 131 20.14 -16.97 -0.43
#